data_ad89537274e73d8de5062cc41b6da61a
#
_entry.id   ad89537274e73d8de5062cc41b6da61a
#
_cell.length_a   1.000
_cell.length_b   1.000
_cell.length_c   1.000
_cell.angle_alpha   90.00
_cell.angle_beta   90.00
_cell.angle_gamma   90.00
#
_symmetry.space_group_name_H-M   'P 1'
#
loop_
_entity.id
_entity.type
_entity.pdbx_description
1 polymer ?
#
loop_
_entity_poly.entity_id
_entity_poly.type
_entity_poly.pdbx_seq_one_letter_code
_entity_poly.pdbx_strand_id
1 'polypeptide(L)'
;GARLAGATAVRLADDEPAARGTRLRWLNSPRNPTGDVASAAVLAGAVRQAREIGAVVASDECYLSLGWEAQPVSVLHQRVSGGDHSGLLAVHSLSKSSNLAGYRAGFVTGDPELVAALLAVRKHAGMMVARPVQQAMVAALSDDTHVARQRDRYARRRALLAPALERAGLRVQRSQGGLFLWCTAGEPCWDTVTRLAELGVLVAPGEFYGPTGARHVRVALTATDRCIAEAIHRLVSA
;
A
#
# COMPACT_ATOMS: atom_id res chain seq x y z
N GLY A 1 3.04 -17.21 2.40
CA GLY A 1 1.64 -17.70 2.42
C GLY A 1 1.41 -18.72 1.32
N ALA A 2 1.47 -18.33 0.02
CA ALA A 2 1.12 -19.21 -1.09
C ALA A 2 1.89 -20.55 -1.07
N ARG A 3 3.21 -20.53 -0.93
CA ARG A 3 4.04 -21.76 -0.85
C ARG A 3 3.67 -22.64 0.34
N LEU A 4 3.36 -22.07 1.49
CA LEU A 4 2.92 -22.83 2.67
C LEU A 4 1.55 -23.50 2.47
N ALA A 5 0.72 -22.94 1.60
CA ALA A 5 -0.57 -23.49 1.20
C ALA A 5 -0.45 -24.45 -0.01
N GLY A 6 0.76 -24.83 -0.42
CA GLY A 6 0.98 -25.69 -1.59
C GLY A 6 0.66 -25.03 -2.94
N ALA A 7 0.53 -23.70 -2.98
CA ALA A 7 0.20 -22.96 -4.17
C ALA A 7 1.41 -22.27 -4.80
N THR A 8 1.37 -22.06 -6.11
CA THR A 8 2.37 -21.27 -6.84
C THR A 8 1.94 -19.81 -6.90
N ALA A 9 2.86 -18.90 -6.52
CA ALA A 9 2.64 -17.46 -6.66
C ALA A 9 3.09 -17.01 -8.06
N VAL A 10 2.18 -16.39 -8.80
CA VAL A 10 2.43 -15.81 -10.14
C VAL A 10 2.24 -14.30 -10.03
N ARG A 11 3.20 -13.54 -10.59
CA ARG A 11 3.07 -12.08 -10.66
C ARG A 11 2.27 -11.71 -11.90
N LEU A 12 1.27 -10.86 -11.72
CA LEU A 12 0.43 -10.31 -12.79
C LEU A 12 0.49 -8.78 -12.79
N ALA A 13 0.34 -8.16 -13.95
CA ALA A 13 -0.02 -6.75 -14.05
C ALA A 13 -1.51 -6.55 -13.64
N ASP A 14 -1.92 -5.30 -13.36
CA ASP A 14 -3.29 -5.06 -12.84
C ASP A 14 -4.38 -5.42 -13.87
N ASP A 15 -4.10 -5.19 -15.14
CA ASP A 15 -4.96 -5.46 -16.28
C ASP A 15 -4.75 -6.85 -16.92
N GLU A 16 -3.73 -7.59 -16.46
CA GLU A 16 -3.43 -8.92 -16.96
C GLU A 16 -4.44 -9.94 -16.42
N PRO A 17 -5.02 -10.77 -17.30
CA PRO A 17 -5.96 -11.79 -16.88
C PRO A 17 -5.27 -12.91 -16.08
N ALA A 18 -5.91 -13.33 -15.00
CA ALA A 18 -5.45 -14.47 -14.23
C ALA A 18 -5.71 -15.78 -15.00
N ALA A 19 -4.75 -16.69 -14.96
CA ALA A 19 -4.89 -18.00 -15.61
C ALA A 19 -6.02 -18.84 -14.99
N ARG A 20 -6.62 -19.74 -15.78
CA ARG A 20 -7.54 -20.76 -15.26
C ARG A 20 -6.84 -21.58 -14.17
N GLY A 21 -7.55 -21.90 -13.09
CA GLY A 21 -6.99 -22.58 -11.93
C GLY A 21 -6.41 -21.65 -10.86
N THR A 22 -6.34 -20.34 -11.11
CA THR A 22 -6.05 -19.36 -10.06
C THR A 22 -7.15 -19.45 -8.99
N ARG A 23 -6.75 -19.59 -7.72
CA ARG A 23 -7.68 -19.65 -6.57
C ARG A 23 -7.81 -18.32 -5.84
N LEU A 24 -6.75 -17.52 -5.86
CA LEU A 24 -6.70 -16.23 -5.18
C LEU A 24 -5.97 -15.22 -6.07
N ARG A 25 -6.62 -14.09 -6.33
CA ARG A 25 -6.01 -12.90 -6.93
C ARG A 25 -5.80 -11.86 -5.84
N TRP A 26 -4.53 -11.50 -5.62
CA TRP A 26 -4.18 -10.46 -4.66
C TRP A 26 -3.98 -9.12 -5.38
N LEU A 27 -4.71 -8.10 -4.94
CA LEU A 27 -4.59 -6.72 -5.44
C LEU A 27 -3.97 -5.84 -4.36
N ASN A 28 -3.29 -4.75 -4.76
CA ASN A 28 -2.75 -3.75 -3.83
C ASN A 28 -2.92 -2.35 -4.43
N SER A 29 -3.81 -1.55 -3.86
CA SER A 29 -4.07 -0.17 -4.31
C SER A 29 -4.48 0.72 -3.14
N PRO A 30 -3.75 1.85 -2.92
CA PRO A 30 -2.48 2.30 -3.54
C PRO A 30 -1.34 1.29 -3.38
N ARG A 31 -0.54 1.14 -4.43
CA ARG A 31 0.49 0.10 -4.51
C ARG A 31 1.77 0.48 -3.78
N ASN A 32 2.30 -0.39 -2.95
CA ASN A 32 3.66 -0.32 -2.46
C ASN A 32 4.58 -1.18 -3.37
N PRO A 33 5.67 -0.64 -3.95
CA PRO A 33 6.33 0.62 -3.61
C PRO A 33 5.98 1.82 -4.50
N THR A 34 5.25 1.64 -5.60
CA THR A 34 5.15 2.62 -6.68
C THR A 34 4.19 3.78 -6.41
N GLY A 35 3.24 3.60 -5.49
CA GLY A 35 2.20 4.57 -5.21
C GLY A 35 1.11 4.64 -6.28
N ASP A 36 1.06 3.69 -7.21
CA ASP A 36 -0.01 3.63 -8.21
C ASP A 36 -1.37 3.44 -7.54
N VAL A 37 -2.37 4.12 -8.07
CA VAL A 37 -3.77 3.97 -7.66
C VAL A 37 -4.56 3.37 -8.82
N ALA A 38 -5.05 2.15 -8.62
CA ALA A 38 -5.88 1.49 -9.62
C ALA A 38 -7.23 2.20 -9.74
N SER A 39 -7.67 2.47 -10.97
CA SER A 39 -9.01 3.04 -11.21
C SER A 39 -10.12 2.03 -10.87
N ALA A 40 -11.33 2.53 -10.60
CA ALA A 40 -12.49 1.67 -10.37
C ALA A 40 -12.74 0.71 -11.55
N ALA A 41 -12.47 1.14 -12.80
CA ALA A 41 -12.64 0.31 -13.98
C ALA A 41 -11.63 -0.85 -14.02
N VAL A 42 -10.37 -0.62 -13.67
CA VAL A 42 -9.32 -1.65 -13.56
C VAL A 42 -9.67 -2.67 -12.48
N LEU A 43 -10.06 -2.19 -11.29
CA LEU A 43 -10.48 -3.06 -10.19
C LEU A 43 -11.72 -3.89 -10.55
N ALA A 44 -12.74 -3.27 -11.18
CA ALA A 44 -13.94 -3.98 -11.64
C ALA A 44 -13.61 -5.03 -12.72
N GLY A 45 -12.66 -4.74 -13.62
CA GLY A 45 -12.15 -5.70 -14.58
C GLY A 45 -11.52 -6.92 -13.90
N ALA A 46 -10.67 -6.67 -12.89
CA ALA A 46 -10.03 -7.73 -12.11
C ALA A 46 -11.04 -8.60 -11.35
N VAL A 47 -12.10 -7.99 -10.79
CA VAL A 47 -13.19 -8.70 -10.10
C VAL A 47 -13.99 -9.57 -11.06
N ARG A 48 -14.38 -9.03 -12.23
CA ARG A 48 -15.11 -9.83 -13.24
C ARG A 48 -14.30 -11.05 -13.68
N GLN A 49 -13.04 -10.86 -14.04
CA GLN A 49 -12.16 -11.95 -14.45
C GLN A 49 -12.00 -13.03 -13.35
N ALA A 50 -11.86 -12.61 -12.08
CA ALA A 50 -11.76 -13.54 -10.97
C ALA A 50 -13.04 -14.37 -10.82
N ARG A 51 -14.21 -13.74 -10.95
CA ARG A 51 -15.52 -14.43 -10.90
C ARG A 51 -15.69 -15.44 -12.02
N GLU A 52 -15.28 -15.10 -13.26
CA GLU A 52 -15.37 -16.01 -14.42
C GLU A 52 -14.58 -17.31 -14.21
N ILE A 53 -13.52 -17.29 -13.42
CA ILE A 53 -12.68 -18.47 -13.15
C ILE A 53 -12.88 -19.05 -11.75
N GLY A 54 -13.80 -18.52 -10.96
CA GLY A 54 -14.09 -18.95 -9.60
C GLY A 54 -12.95 -18.64 -8.59
N ALA A 55 -12.20 -17.57 -8.81
CA ALA A 55 -11.13 -17.12 -7.92
C ALA A 55 -11.63 -16.09 -6.92
N VAL A 56 -11.11 -16.14 -5.69
CA VAL A 56 -11.30 -15.10 -4.67
C VAL A 56 -10.40 -13.90 -4.99
N VAL A 57 -10.91 -12.68 -4.80
CA VAL A 57 -10.11 -11.46 -4.83
C VAL A 57 -9.85 -10.99 -3.40
N ALA A 58 -8.58 -10.80 -3.04
CA ALA A 58 -8.18 -10.11 -1.82
C ALA A 58 -7.47 -8.80 -2.18
N SER A 59 -7.99 -7.68 -1.70
CA SER A 59 -7.44 -6.34 -1.94
C SER A 59 -6.76 -5.81 -0.69
N ASP A 60 -5.45 -5.57 -0.76
CA ASP A 60 -4.72 -4.84 0.29
C ASP A 60 -4.98 -3.34 0.13
N GLU A 61 -5.78 -2.81 1.05
CA GLU A 61 -6.26 -1.43 1.07
C GLU A 61 -5.64 -0.61 2.22
N CYS A 62 -4.47 -1.00 2.72
CA CYS A 62 -3.84 -0.35 3.86
C CYS A 62 -3.48 1.13 3.62
N TYR A 63 -3.45 1.58 2.37
CA TYR A 63 -3.23 2.97 1.98
C TYR A 63 -4.47 3.68 1.42
N LEU A 64 -5.67 3.12 1.58
CA LEU A 64 -6.92 3.62 0.98
C LEU A 64 -7.19 5.10 1.31
N SER A 65 -6.83 5.57 2.51
CA SER A 65 -7.00 6.97 2.95
C SER A 65 -5.91 7.93 2.42
N LEU A 66 -4.91 7.43 1.70
CA LEU A 66 -3.71 8.17 1.34
C LEU A 66 -3.59 8.32 -0.19
N GLY A 67 -4.64 8.80 -0.82
CA GLY A 67 -4.63 9.25 -2.21
C GLY A 67 -4.22 10.71 -2.32
N TRP A 68 -3.40 11.06 -3.33
CA TRP A 68 -2.90 12.41 -3.59
C TRP A 68 -3.42 12.96 -4.92
N GLU A 69 -3.03 12.35 -6.03
CA GLU A 69 -3.41 12.74 -7.39
C GLU A 69 -4.58 11.92 -7.93
N ALA A 70 -4.83 10.76 -7.32
CA ALA A 70 -5.96 9.89 -7.63
C ALA A 70 -6.67 9.50 -6.34
N GLN A 71 -8.00 9.33 -6.42
CA GLN A 71 -8.81 8.88 -5.31
C GLN A 71 -8.83 7.35 -5.28
N PRO A 72 -8.23 6.70 -4.26
CA PRO A 72 -8.32 5.25 -4.12
C PRO A 72 -9.77 4.80 -3.89
N VAL A 73 -10.11 3.63 -4.40
CA VAL A 73 -11.44 3.03 -4.28
C VAL A 73 -11.30 1.62 -3.73
N SER A 74 -12.14 1.26 -2.76
CA SER A 74 -12.21 -0.11 -2.22
C SER A 74 -12.74 -1.09 -3.26
N VAL A 75 -12.26 -2.33 -3.22
CA VAL A 75 -12.80 -3.44 -4.02
C VAL A 75 -14.28 -3.71 -3.71
N LEU A 76 -14.73 -3.34 -2.51
CA LEU A 76 -16.13 -3.48 -2.08
C LEU A 76 -17.04 -2.32 -2.52
N HIS A 77 -16.47 -1.24 -3.05
CA HIS A 77 -17.27 -0.10 -3.52
C HIS A 77 -18.19 -0.52 -4.67
N GLN A 78 -19.42 -0.01 -4.71
CA GLN A 78 -20.43 -0.38 -5.71
C GLN A 78 -19.95 -0.27 -7.16
N ARG A 79 -19.14 0.75 -7.50
CA ARG A 79 -18.54 0.90 -8.85
C ARG A 79 -17.56 -0.20 -9.23
N VAL A 80 -17.09 -1.00 -8.27
CA VAL A 80 -16.14 -2.09 -8.47
C VAL A 80 -16.84 -3.44 -8.34
N SER A 81 -17.55 -3.67 -7.23
CA SER A 81 -18.22 -4.92 -6.90
C SER A 81 -19.57 -5.12 -7.63
N GLY A 82 -20.21 -4.02 -8.08
CA GLY A 82 -21.60 -4.04 -8.55
C GLY A 82 -22.61 -4.23 -7.44
N GLY A 83 -22.20 -4.08 -6.17
CA GLY A 83 -23.03 -4.35 -4.97
C GLY A 83 -23.01 -5.81 -4.49
N ASP A 84 -22.38 -6.71 -5.26
CA ASP A 84 -22.17 -8.10 -4.87
C ASP A 84 -20.75 -8.26 -4.30
N HIS A 85 -20.64 -8.71 -3.03
CA HIS A 85 -19.35 -8.92 -2.37
C HIS A 85 -18.91 -10.39 -2.36
N SER A 86 -19.64 -11.29 -3.01
CA SER A 86 -19.28 -12.72 -3.10
C SER A 86 -17.88 -12.89 -3.71
N GLY A 87 -17.01 -13.64 -3.03
CA GLY A 87 -15.63 -13.87 -3.43
C GLY A 87 -14.69 -12.67 -3.24
N LEU A 88 -15.11 -11.57 -2.58
CA LEU A 88 -14.31 -10.38 -2.38
C LEU A 88 -13.89 -10.20 -0.92
N LEU A 89 -12.62 -9.90 -0.69
CA LEU A 89 -12.06 -9.54 0.61
C LEU A 89 -11.29 -8.21 0.49
N ALA A 90 -11.62 -7.24 1.33
CA ALA A 90 -10.82 -6.04 1.55
C ALA A 90 -10.02 -6.19 2.84
N VAL A 91 -8.71 -5.98 2.76
CA VAL A 91 -7.77 -6.11 3.88
C VAL A 91 -7.31 -4.72 4.29
N HIS A 92 -7.61 -4.33 5.52
CA HIS A 92 -7.31 -3.04 6.08
C HIS A 92 -6.30 -3.11 7.21
N SER A 93 -5.54 -2.04 7.41
CA SER A 93 -4.58 -1.92 8.49
C SER A 93 -4.60 -0.54 9.12
N LEU A 94 -4.61 -0.48 10.44
CA LEU A 94 -4.47 0.74 11.21
C LEU A 94 -3.01 1.21 11.34
N SER A 95 -2.07 0.41 10.85
CA SER A 95 -0.64 0.74 10.87
C SER A 95 -0.31 2.04 10.14
N LYS A 96 -1.08 2.36 9.07
CA LYS A 96 -0.79 3.50 8.18
C LYS A 96 -1.79 4.63 8.37
N SER A 97 -3.08 4.32 8.47
CA SER A 97 -4.14 5.32 8.69
C SER A 97 -4.07 5.97 10.07
N SER A 98 -3.70 5.18 11.10
CA SER A 98 -3.79 5.60 12.51
C SER A 98 -2.47 5.50 13.28
N ASN A 99 -1.32 5.34 12.60
CA ASN A 99 0.01 5.19 13.22
C ASN A 99 0.11 4.04 14.26
N LEU A 100 -0.73 3.01 14.14
CA LEU A 100 -0.78 1.88 15.07
C LEU A 100 0.04 0.66 14.59
N ALA A 101 1.15 0.89 13.90
CA ALA A 101 1.98 -0.20 13.36
C ALA A 101 2.50 -1.16 14.44
N GLY A 102 2.86 -0.65 15.63
CA GLY A 102 3.33 -1.45 16.78
C GLY A 102 2.26 -2.33 17.39
N TYR A 103 0.98 -1.98 17.25
CA TYR A 103 -0.14 -2.76 17.77
C TYR A 103 -0.47 -4.01 16.93
N ARG A 104 0.09 -4.14 15.75
CA ARG A 104 -0.19 -5.26 14.82
C ARG A 104 -1.68 -5.43 14.54
N ALA A 105 -2.39 -4.31 14.35
CA ALA A 105 -3.83 -4.25 14.20
C ALA A 105 -4.24 -4.09 12.74
N GLY A 106 -5.16 -4.92 12.29
CA GLY A 106 -5.79 -4.88 10.99
C GLY A 106 -7.05 -5.72 11.00
N PHE A 107 -7.85 -5.61 9.97
CA PHE A 107 -9.09 -6.36 9.81
C PHE A 107 -9.36 -6.70 8.35
N VAL A 108 -10.22 -7.69 8.14
CA VAL A 108 -10.71 -8.12 6.83
C VAL A 108 -12.23 -7.97 6.81
N THR A 109 -12.74 -7.45 5.72
CA THR A 109 -14.18 -7.33 5.46
C THR A 109 -14.50 -7.76 4.04
N GLY A 110 -15.76 -8.03 3.73
CA GLY A 110 -16.20 -8.45 2.39
C GLY A 110 -17.17 -9.61 2.46
N ASP A 111 -16.94 -10.65 1.67
CA ASP A 111 -17.76 -11.87 1.64
C ASP A 111 -17.94 -12.48 3.04
N PRO A 112 -19.16 -12.54 3.58
CA PRO A 112 -19.39 -13.00 4.95
C PRO A 112 -19.03 -14.48 5.16
N GLU A 113 -19.16 -15.34 4.14
CA GLU A 113 -18.81 -16.75 4.24
C GLU A 113 -17.29 -16.92 4.32
N LEU A 114 -16.54 -16.19 3.49
CA LEU A 114 -15.09 -16.21 3.54
C LEU A 114 -14.55 -15.61 4.85
N VAL A 115 -15.14 -14.52 5.33
CA VAL A 115 -14.75 -13.92 6.62
C VAL A 115 -15.02 -14.88 7.78
N ALA A 116 -16.16 -15.58 7.79
CA ALA A 116 -16.46 -16.58 8.80
C ALA A 116 -15.48 -17.76 8.76
N ALA A 117 -15.15 -18.27 7.56
CA ALA A 117 -14.17 -19.33 7.39
C ALA A 117 -12.76 -18.92 7.86
N LEU A 118 -12.31 -17.71 7.52
CA LEU A 118 -11.06 -17.15 8.00
C LEU A 118 -11.03 -17.02 9.52
N LEU A 119 -12.12 -16.55 10.13
CA LEU A 119 -12.23 -16.44 11.58
C LEU A 119 -12.15 -17.83 12.25
N ALA A 120 -12.81 -18.83 11.70
CA ALA A 120 -12.76 -20.20 12.22
C ALA A 120 -11.34 -20.77 12.25
N VAL A 121 -10.53 -20.50 11.21
CA VAL A 121 -9.11 -20.90 11.17
C VAL A 121 -8.30 -20.08 12.18
N ARG A 122 -8.43 -18.76 12.17
CA ARG A 122 -7.60 -17.84 12.96
C ARG A 122 -7.73 -18.06 14.46
N LYS A 123 -8.95 -18.27 14.97
CA LYS A 123 -9.16 -18.48 16.41
C LYS A 123 -8.50 -19.75 16.95
N HIS A 124 -8.26 -20.75 16.09
CA HIS A 124 -7.60 -22.00 16.48
C HIS A 124 -6.09 -21.99 16.16
N ALA A 125 -5.66 -21.16 15.21
CA ALA A 125 -4.24 -21.02 14.84
C ALA A 125 -3.44 -20.04 15.72
N GLY A 126 -4.01 -19.52 16.80
CA GLY A 126 -3.32 -18.60 17.73
C GLY A 126 -3.14 -17.17 17.19
N MET A 127 -3.82 -16.81 16.11
CA MET A 127 -3.69 -15.48 15.47
C MET A 127 -4.80 -14.51 15.91
N MET A 128 -5.29 -14.64 17.15
CA MET A 128 -6.28 -13.73 17.72
C MET A 128 -5.63 -12.44 18.19
N VAL A 129 -6.24 -11.32 17.83
CA VAL A 129 -5.82 -9.99 18.30
C VAL A 129 -6.24 -9.82 19.76
N ALA A 130 -5.31 -9.40 20.64
CA ALA A 130 -5.59 -9.20 22.06
C ALA A 130 -6.69 -8.15 22.28
N ARG A 131 -7.57 -8.36 23.27
CA ARG A 131 -8.72 -7.49 23.55
C ARG A 131 -8.36 -5.99 23.72
N PRO A 132 -7.29 -5.61 24.43
CA PRO A 132 -6.90 -4.19 24.52
C PRO A 132 -6.58 -3.58 23.16
N VAL A 133 -5.97 -4.35 22.25
CA VAL A 133 -5.69 -3.90 20.88
C VAL A 133 -6.99 -3.74 20.09
N GLN A 134 -7.96 -4.65 20.25
CA GLN A 134 -9.28 -4.52 19.62
C GLN A 134 -10.01 -3.26 20.11
N GLN A 135 -9.93 -2.92 21.41
CA GLN A 135 -10.51 -1.68 21.94
C GLN A 135 -9.84 -0.43 21.35
N ALA A 136 -8.51 -0.45 21.21
CA ALA A 136 -7.78 0.62 20.53
C ALA A 136 -8.19 0.75 19.04
N MET A 137 -8.44 -0.38 18.35
CA MET A 137 -8.97 -0.38 16.99
C MET A 137 -10.35 0.28 16.92
N VAL A 138 -11.27 -0.09 17.82
CA VAL A 138 -12.61 0.51 17.88
C VAL A 138 -12.51 2.02 18.09
N ALA A 139 -11.71 2.47 19.05
CA ALA A 139 -11.51 3.90 19.31
C ALA A 139 -10.96 4.63 18.08
N ALA A 140 -9.96 4.06 17.39
CA ALA A 140 -9.37 4.65 16.20
C ALA A 140 -10.33 4.68 14.99
N LEU A 141 -11.19 3.69 14.85
CA LEU A 141 -12.17 3.59 13.76
C LEU A 141 -13.45 4.43 14.02
N SER A 142 -13.62 4.91 15.25
CA SER A 142 -14.77 5.74 15.62
C SER A 142 -14.57 7.25 15.37
N ASP A 143 -13.35 7.68 15.04
CA ASP A 143 -13.01 9.08 14.77
C ASP A 143 -11.95 9.20 13.65
N ASP A 144 -12.35 9.75 12.52
CA ASP A 144 -11.47 9.99 11.37
C ASP A 144 -10.65 11.29 11.47
N THR A 145 -10.84 12.09 12.51
CA THR A 145 -10.15 13.40 12.68
C THR A 145 -8.63 13.23 12.68
N HIS A 146 -8.13 12.22 13.38
CA HIS A 146 -6.69 11.95 13.43
C HIS A 146 -6.14 11.47 12.08
N VAL A 147 -6.92 10.73 11.29
CA VAL A 147 -6.57 10.26 9.93
C VAL A 147 -6.44 11.47 9.01
N ALA A 148 -7.44 12.39 9.03
CA ALA A 148 -7.42 13.59 8.22
C ALA A 148 -6.21 14.49 8.56
N ARG A 149 -5.97 14.76 9.85
CA ARG A 149 -4.81 15.56 10.31
C ARG A 149 -3.47 14.95 9.87
N GLN A 150 -3.33 13.63 9.96
CA GLN A 150 -2.11 12.96 9.56
C GLN A 150 -1.93 12.94 8.03
N ARG A 151 -3.02 12.76 7.28
CA ARG A 151 -3.03 12.88 5.82
C ARG A 151 -2.57 14.27 5.37
N ASP A 152 -3.08 15.34 5.98
CA ASP A 152 -2.66 16.71 5.67
C ASP A 152 -1.17 16.94 5.96
N ARG A 153 -0.64 16.35 7.03
CA ARG A 153 0.79 16.42 7.33
C ARG A 153 1.62 15.73 6.24
N TYR A 154 1.22 14.54 5.80
CA TYR A 154 1.90 13.86 4.70
C TYR A 154 1.78 14.60 3.37
N ALA A 155 0.64 15.22 3.09
CA ALA A 155 0.44 16.04 1.90
C ALA A 155 1.43 17.23 1.87
N ARG A 156 1.59 17.94 3.00
CA ARG A 156 2.58 19.02 3.11
C ARG A 156 4.00 18.53 2.92
N ARG A 157 4.39 17.42 3.57
CA ARG A 157 5.73 16.83 3.40
C ARG A 157 5.99 16.43 1.97
N ARG A 158 5.02 15.81 1.31
CA ARG A 158 5.09 15.43 -0.10
C ARG A 158 5.31 16.66 -0.99
N ALA A 159 4.51 17.70 -0.80
CA ALA A 159 4.59 18.93 -1.59
C ALA A 159 5.95 19.64 -1.48
N LEU A 160 6.62 19.52 -0.34
CA LEU A 160 7.95 20.11 -0.11
C LEU A 160 9.08 19.18 -0.59
N LEU A 161 8.97 17.89 -0.34
CA LEU A 161 10.05 16.94 -0.60
C LEU A 161 10.16 16.55 -2.08
N ALA A 162 9.05 16.41 -2.81
CA ALA A 162 9.08 16.00 -4.20
C ALA A 162 9.89 16.97 -5.09
N PRO A 163 9.68 18.32 -5.06
CA PRO A 163 10.49 19.24 -5.82
C PRO A 163 11.96 19.28 -5.40
N ALA A 164 12.26 19.01 -4.12
CA ALA A 164 13.66 18.95 -3.65
C ALA A 164 14.39 17.73 -4.21
N LEU A 165 13.72 16.57 -4.28
CA LEU A 165 14.25 15.37 -4.92
C LEU A 165 14.49 15.60 -6.42
N GLU A 166 13.58 16.28 -7.10
CA GLU A 166 13.73 16.61 -8.53
C GLU A 166 14.91 17.53 -8.78
N ARG A 167 15.12 18.55 -7.94
CA ARG A 167 16.32 19.41 -8.01
C ARG A 167 17.62 18.64 -7.75
N ALA A 168 17.59 17.60 -6.93
CA ALA A 168 18.71 16.70 -6.69
C ALA A 168 18.89 15.61 -7.78
N GLY A 169 18.21 15.76 -8.93
CA GLY A 169 18.33 14.86 -10.08
C GLY A 169 17.52 13.56 -10.00
N LEU A 170 16.57 13.45 -9.05
CA LEU A 170 15.69 12.30 -8.96
C LEU A 170 14.31 12.62 -9.56
N ARG A 171 13.88 11.91 -10.56
CA ARG A 171 12.51 12.02 -11.09
C ARG A 171 11.54 11.26 -10.18
N VAL A 172 10.54 11.95 -9.66
CA VAL A 172 9.41 11.31 -8.98
C VAL A 172 8.51 10.69 -10.03
N GLN A 173 8.24 9.40 -9.90
CA GLN A 173 7.40 8.65 -10.84
C GLN A 173 6.21 8.05 -10.11
N ARG A 174 5.07 7.96 -10.80
CA ARG A 174 3.84 7.38 -10.24
C ARG A 174 3.42 8.12 -8.96
N SER A 175 3.56 7.52 -7.77
CA SER A 175 3.39 8.21 -6.46
C SER A 175 2.03 8.89 -6.26
N GLN A 176 0.96 8.38 -6.88
CA GLN A 176 -0.40 8.90 -6.81
C GLN A 176 -1.04 8.67 -5.43
N GLY A 177 -0.47 7.76 -4.64
CA GLY A 177 -0.94 7.43 -3.29
C GLY A 177 0.17 6.83 -2.42
N GLY A 178 -0.15 6.57 -1.15
CA GLY A 178 0.77 5.96 -0.19
C GLY A 178 1.58 6.97 0.64
N LEU A 179 2.50 6.44 1.45
CA LEU A 179 3.34 7.19 2.41
C LEU A 179 4.75 7.49 1.88
N PHE A 180 4.96 7.41 0.59
CA PHE A 180 6.30 7.44 0.00
C PHE A 180 6.25 8.03 -1.40
N LEU A 181 7.44 8.41 -1.87
CA LEU A 181 7.71 8.79 -3.25
C LEU A 181 8.57 7.71 -3.89
N TRP A 182 8.22 7.31 -5.11
CA TRP A 182 8.97 6.36 -5.92
C TRP A 182 9.81 7.15 -6.92
N CYS A 183 11.14 7.11 -6.75
CA CYS A 183 12.05 8.00 -7.45
C CYS A 183 13.12 7.24 -8.22
N THR A 184 13.62 7.84 -9.29
CA THR A 184 14.77 7.31 -10.05
C THR A 184 15.67 8.42 -10.54
N ALA A 185 16.98 8.21 -10.44
CA ALA A 185 17.99 9.00 -11.12
C ALA A 185 18.44 8.38 -12.45
N GLY A 186 17.86 7.22 -12.82
CA GLY A 186 18.23 6.48 -14.03
C GLY A 186 19.49 5.63 -13.90
N GLU A 187 20.06 5.53 -12.71
CA GLU A 187 21.23 4.73 -12.32
C GLU A 187 20.81 3.50 -11.49
N PRO A 188 21.69 2.55 -11.19
CA PRO A 188 21.41 1.48 -10.24
C PRO A 188 20.96 2.04 -8.89
N CYS A 189 19.96 1.42 -8.25
CA CYS A 189 19.35 1.96 -7.03
C CYS A 189 20.37 2.11 -5.87
N TRP A 190 21.37 1.25 -5.81
CA TRP A 190 22.40 1.32 -4.78
C TRP A 190 23.35 2.51 -4.94
N ASP A 191 23.63 2.94 -6.18
CA ASP A 191 24.42 4.16 -6.43
C ASP A 191 23.64 5.39 -5.95
N THR A 192 22.32 5.44 -6.24
CA THR A 192 21.44 6.49 -5.71
C THR A 192 21.38 6.45 -4.17
N VAL A 193 21.28 5.26 -3.56
CA VAL A 193 21.28 5.11 -2.09
C VAL A 193 22.57 5.64 -1.49
N THR A 194 23.73 5.28 -2.05
CA THR A 194 25.04 5.73 -1.58
C THR A 194 25.16 7.25 -1.66
N ARG A 195 24.86 7.84 -2.80
CA ARG A 195 24.90 9.29 -3.01
C ARG A 195 23.99 10.06 -2.05
N LEU A 196 22.78 9.57 -1.81
CA LEU A 196 21.86 10.19 -0.84
C LEU A 196 22.32 9.99 0.61
N ALA A 197 22.94 8.85 0.92
CA ALA A 197 23.49 8.57 2.25
C ALA A 197 24.68 9.51 2.60
N GLU A 198 25.51 9.88 1.62
CA GLU A 198 26.58 10.89 1.78
C GLU A 198 26.00 12.26 2.18
N LEU A 199 24.79 12.58 1.72
CA LEU A 199 24.04 13.76 2.16
C LEU A 199 23.30 13.54 3.49
N GLY A 200 23.42 12.36 4.13
CA GLY A 200 22.72 11.99 5.35
C GLY A 200 21.22 11.72 5.14
N VAL A 201 20.81 11.38 3.90
CA VAL A 201 19.42 11.03 3.56
C VAL A 201 19.33 9.54 3.26
N LEU A 202 18.73 8.76 4.18
CA LEU A 202 18.56 7.32 4.01
C LEU A 202 17.24 7.01 3.29
N VAL A 203 17.32 6.20 2.24
CA VAL A 203 16.19 5.76 1.42
C VAL A 203 16.21 4.25 1.24
N ALA A 204 15.08 3.65 0.89
CA ALA A 204 15.02 2.22 0.61
C ALA A 204 15.37 1.94 -0.86
N PRO A 205 16.33 1.02 -1.15
CA PRO A 205 16.63 0.61 -2.51
C PRO A 205 15.44 -0.13 -3.12
N GLY A 206 15.18 0.14 -4.39
CA GLY A 206 14.03 -0.44 -5.08
C GLY A 206 14.12 -1.94 -5.32
N GLU A 207 15.33 -2.50 -5.34
CA GLU A 207 15.57 -3.94 -5.43
C GLU A 207 14.87 -4.75 -4.33
N PHE A 208 14.65 -4.17 -3.15
CA PHE A 208 13.88 -4.82 -2.07
C PHE A 208 12.46 -5.17 -2.47
N TYR A 209 11.93 -4.56 -3.53
CA TYR A 209 10.58 -4.76 -4.06
C TYR A 209 10.57 -5.58 -5.36
N GLY A 210 11.72 -6.06 -5.78
CA GLY A 210 11.90 -6.90 -6.95
C GLY A 210 12.66 -6.25 -8.11
N PRO A 211 12.93 -6.99 -9.19
CA PRO A 211 13.83 -6.58 -10.29
C PRO A 211 13.44 -5.28 -10.98
N THR A 212 12.14 -5.00 -11.06
CA THR A 212 11.62 -3.76 -11.68
C THR A 212 12.00 -2.50 -10.89
N GLY A 213 12.42 -2.67 -9.63
CA GLY A 213 12.91 -1.59 -8.78
C GLY A 213 14.41 -1.32 -8.86
N ALA A 214 15.18 -2.06 -9.67
CA ALA A 214 16.65 -2.00 -9.70
C ALA A 214 17.24 -0.60 -9.98
N ARG A 215 16.45 0.31 -10.56
CA ARG A 215 16.83 1.69 -10.87
C ARG A 215 16.02 2.74 -10.11
N HIS A 216 15.39 2.33 -9.01
CA HIS A 216 14.52 3.20 -8.21
C HIS A 216 14.90 3.17 -6.74
N VAL A 217 14.51 4.21 -6.04
CA VAL A 217 14.52 4.28 -4.57
C VAL A 217 13.15 4.68 -4.06
N ARG A 218 12.79 4.21 -2.87
CA ARG A 218 11.56 4.63 -2.19
C ARG A 218 11.89 5.58 -1.04
N VAL A 219 11.39 6.81 -1.13
CA VAL A 219 11.59 7.88 -0.14
C VAL A 219 10.34 7.99 0.72
N ALA A 220 10.47 7.79 2.04
CA ALA A 220 9.34 7.79 2.96
C ALA A 220 8.96 9.21 3.42
N LEU A 221 7.65 9.45 3.60
CA LEU A 221 7.09 10.70 4.15
C LEU A 221 6.93 10.64 5.69
N THR A 222 7.35 9.54 6.32
CA THR A 222 7.05 9.25 7.74
C THR A 222 8.03 9.85 8.75
N ALA A 223 9.15 10.40 8.30
CA ALA A 223 10.08 11.12 9.15
C ALA A 223 9.42 12.38 9.77
N THR A 224 10.01 12.95 10.82
CA THR A 224 9.49 14.16 11.44
C THR A 224 9.56 15.36 10.50
N ASP A 225 8.75 16.40 10.74
CA ASP A 225 8.78 17.61 9.92
C ASP A 225 10.18 18.25 9.90
N ARG A 226 10.89 18.21 11.06
CA ARG A 226 12.29 18.65 11.17
C ARG A 226 13.23 17.82 10.28
N CYS A 227 13.13 16.49 10.30
CA CYS A 227 13.98 15.64 9.46
C CYS A 227 13.69 15.85 7.96
N ILE A 228 12.43 16.08 7.60
CA ILE A 228 12.06 16.38 6.20
C ILE A 228 12.66 17.74 5.77
N ALA A 229 12.56 18.77 6.60
CA ALA A 229 13.14 20.08 6.32
C ALA A 229 14.66 20.01 6.17
N GLU A 230 15.35 19.27 7.04
CA GLU A 230 16.78 19.04 6.97
C GLU A 230 17.20 18.29 5.70
N ALA A 231 16.46 17.22 5.34
CA ALA A 231 16.70 16.48 4.10
C ALA A 231 16.55 17.38 2.87
N ILE A 232 15.51 18.22 2.84
CA ILE A 232 15.29 19.18 1.76
C ILE A 232 16.46 20.16 1.65
N HIS A 233 16.92 20.72 2.78
CA HIS A 233 18.05 21.63 2.80
C HIS A 233 19.30 20.98 2.20
N ARG A 234 19.64 19.77 2.62
CA ARG A 234 20.81 19.02 2.11
C ARG A 234 20.71 18.66 0.64
N LEU A 235 19.51 18.25 0.17
CA LEU A 235 19.26 17.91 -1.23
C LEU A 235 19.39 19.13 -2.17
N VAL A 236 19.09 20.33 -1.68
CA VAL A 236 19.12 21.56 -2.51
C VAL A 236 20.48 22.26 -2.45
N SER A 237 21.29 21.99 -1.42
CA SER A 237 22.62 22.58 -1.23
C SER A 237 23.76 21.73 -1.83
N ALA A 238 23.46 20.54 -2.33
CA ALA A 238 24.39 19.62 -2.98
C ALA A 238 24.42 19.84 -4.50
#